data_4e78f8225a30e097f40f92402eed9e80
#
_entry.id   4e78f8225a30e097f40f92402eed9e80
#
_cell.length_a   1.000
_cell.length_b   1.000
_cell.length_c   1.000
_cell.angle_alpha   90.00
_cell.angle_beta   90.00
_cell.angle_gamma   90.00
#
_symmetry.space_group_name_H-M   'P 1'
#
loop_
_entity.id
_entity.type
_entity.pdbx_description
1 polymer ?
#
loop_
_entity_poly.entity_id
_entity_poly.type
_entity_poly.pdbx_seq_one_letter_code
_entity_poly.pdbx_strand_id
1 'polypeptide(L)'
;MPSVKQRVQDRYGWIRLAEARNKLVLGHTALAPRRLEDAEVARLAPTLPARTGRALVAVVIPTYRRPEGVVRALDSVLAQTVEDVVVIVVDDGAGLADLPADPRVVAVSLSRNSGIAGVVRNVGLRLTDSEYVAFLDDDNTWRPDHLETALRRLRDPDQPRVDAVYTALRRVLPDGRERDILSVPFDRRRAAGQAFLDINAFVARRSPAIRFSRIRRGREVVPVEDWEMIFRYSRRHAIAHVPVPTVDYLINPESYWTVWRPD
;
A
#
# COMPACT_ATOMS: atom_id res chain seq x y z
N MET A 1 24.09 -27.65 15.77
CA MET A 1 22.70 -28.00 15.44
C MET A 1 21.85 -26.75 15.47
N PRO A 2 20.96 -26.52 14.51
CA PRO A 2 20.07 -25.35 14.56
C PRO A 2 19.18 -25.42 15.80
N SER A 3 18.99 -24.29 16.50
CA SER A 3 18.13 -24.18 17.67
C SER A 3 16.68 -24.56 17.32
N VAL A 4 15.86 -24.92 18.32
CA VAL A 4 14.42 -25.15 18.13
C VAL A 4 13.76 -23.96 17.47
N LYS A 5 14.15 -22.73 17.88
CA LYS A 5 13.71 -21.47 17.28
C LYS A 5 14.03 -21.42 15.79
N GLN A 6 15.24 -21.77 15.39
CA GLN A 6 15.69 -21.79 14.00
C GLN A 6 14.85 -22.77 13.17
N ARG A 7 14.66 -24.01 13.65
CA ARG A 7 13.84 -25.04 12.97
C ARG A 7 12.37 -24.61 12.77
N VAL A 8 11.80 -23.95 13.76
CA VAL A 8 10.44 -23.41 13.67
C VAL A 8 10.37 -22.26 12.69
N GLN A 9 11.35 -21.35 12.69
CA GLN A 9 11.45 -20.26 11.72
C GLN A 9 11.62 -20.77 10.29
N ASP A 10 12.47 -21.77 10.08
CA ASP A 10 12.71 -22.37 8.76
C ASP A 10 11.46 -23.09 8.22
N ARG A 11 10.67 -23.69 9.10
CA ARG A 11 9.45 -24.42 8.72
C ARG A 11 8.25 -23.51 8.46
N TYR A 12 8.05 -22.48 9.27
CA TYR A 12 6.83 -21.65 9.25
C TYR A 12 7.06 -20.25 8.69
N GLY A 13 8.30 -19.81 8.58
CA GLY A 13 8.70 -18.44 8.26
C GLY A 13 8.56 -17.50 9.47
N TRP A 14 9.52 -16.62 9.60
CA TRP A 14 9.55 -15.67 10.74
C TRP A 14 8.29 -14.80 10.82
N ILE A 15 7.81 -14.32 9.67
CA ILE A 15 6.64 -13.42 9.61
C ILE A 15 5.37 -14.07 10.18
N ARG A 16 5.17 -15.38 9.97
CA ARG A 16 3.98 -16.07 10.52
C ARG A 16 3.99 -16.11 12.03
N LEU A 17 5.15 -16.33 12.61
CA LEU A 17 5.32 -16.36 14.07
C LEU A 17 5.14 -14.97 14.65
N ALA A 18 5.73 -13.95 14.00
CA ALA A 18 5.59 -12.56 14.39
C ALA A 18 4.12 -12.08 14.25
N GLU A 19 3.44 -12.43 13.15
CA GLU A 19 2.02 -12.13 12.95
C GLU A 19 1.15 -12.79 14.04
N ALA A 20 1.39 -14.07 14.35
CA ALA A 20 0.66 -14.79 15.40
C ALA A 20 0.91 -14.16 16.78
N ARG A 21 2.17 -13.85 17.10
CA ARG A 21 2.54 -13.14 18.33
C ARG A 21 1.87 -11.78 18.41
N ASN A 22 1.91 -10.98 17.36
CA ASN A 22 1.32 -9.65 17.33
C ASN A 22 -0.21 -9.73 17.53
N LYS A 23 -0.87 -10.70 16.92
CA LYS A 23 -2.31 -10.95 17.13
C LYS A 23 -2.63 -11.36 18.56
N LEU A 24 -1.80 -12.20 19.16
CA LEU A 24 -2.00 -12.65 20.55
C LEU A 24 -1.79 -11.51 21.55
N VAL A 25 -0.70 -10.76 21.40
CA VAL A 25 -0.29 -9.73 22.37
C VAL A 25 -1.02 -8.40 22.12
N LEU A 26 -1.15 -7.98 20.87
CA LEU A 26 -1.67 -6.65 20.49
C LEU A 26 -3.08 -6.70 19.89
N GLY A 27 -3.66 -7.89 19.68
CA GLY A 27 -4.95 -8.06 18.98
C GLY A 27 -6.10 -7.29 19.64
N HIS A 28 -6.08 -7.10 20.94
CA HIS A 28 -7.06 -6.29 21.67
C HIS A 28 -7.06 -4.82 21.22
N THR A 29 -5.92 -4.30 20.74
CA THR A 29 -5.81 -2.92 20.24
C THR A 29 -6.54 -2.70 18.91
N ALA A 30 -6.93 -3.75 18.19
CA ALA A 30 -7.59 -3.66 16.90
C ALA A 30 -9.11 -3.34 17.00
N LEU A 31 -9.74 -3.49 18.16
CA LEU A 31 -11.20 -3.33 18.31
C LEU A 31 -11.66 -1.89 18.09
N ALA A 32 -11.01 -0.92 18.74
CA ALA A 32 -11.37 0.48 18.58
C ALA A 32 -11.09 1.00 17.15
N PRO A 33 -9.90 0.72 16.53
CA PRO A 33 -9.66 1.04 15.13
C PRO A 33 -10.65 0.39 14.16
N ARG A 34 -11.08 -0.85 14.41
CA ARG A 34 -12.10 -1.50 13.58
C ARG A 34 -13.44 -0.78 13.66
N ARG A 35 -13.90 -0.41 14.88
CA ARG A 35 -15.13 0.35 15.05
C ARG A 35 -15.06 1.72 14.38
N LEU A 36 -13.90 2.39 14.47
CA LEU A 36 -13.67 3.66 13.77
C LEU A 36 -13.77 3.45 12.26
N GLU A 37 -13.04 2.48 11.69
CA GLU A 37 -13.10 2.17 10.25
C GLU A 37 -14.53 1.90 9.78
N ASP A 38 -15.31 1.07 10.52
CA ASP A 38 -16.68 0.74 10.17
C ASP A 38 -17.59 1.99 10.24
N ALA A 39 -17.43 2.83 11.25
CA ALA A 39 -18.19 4.06 11.41
C ALA A 39 -17.86 5.09 10.31
N GLU A 40 -16.57 5.24 9.98
CA GLU A 40 -16.14 6.19 8.94
C GLU A 40 -16.63 5.76 7.54
N VAL A 41 -16.56 4.48 7.22
CA VAL A 41 -17.11 3.97 5.96
C VAL A 41 -18.61 4.21 5.89
N ALA A 42 -19.36 3.92 6.96
CA ALA A 42 -20.81 4.16 6.99
C ALA A 42 -21.17 5.65 6.86
N ARG A 43 -20.36 6.55 7.43
CA ARG A 43 -20.54 8.00 7.35
C ARG A 43 -20.21 8.57 5.97
N LEU A 44 -19.12 8.10 5.37
CA LEU A 44 -18.56 8.65 4.14
C LEU A 44 -19.19 8.08 2.87
N ALA A 45 -19.52 6.79 2.85
CA ALA A 45 -20.03 6.14 1.64
C ALA A 45 -21.26 6.85 1.01
N PRO A 46 -22.24 7.34 1.76
CA PRO A 46 -23.40 8.05 1.18
C PRO A 46 -23.06 9.42 0.56
N THR A 47 -21.89 10.00 0.89
CA THR A 47 -21.47 11.33 0.40
C THR A 47 -20.67 11.26 -0.89
N LEU A 48 -20.30 10.04 -1.33
CA LEU A 48 -19.41 9.86 -2.48
C LEU A 48 -20.17 9.99 -3.81
N PRO A 49 -19.51 10.51 -4.86
CA PRO A 49 -20.02 10.50 -6.22
C PRO A 49 -20.28 9.07 -6.72
N ALA A 50 -21.36 8.85 -7.47
CA ALA A 50 -21.74 7.53 -8.00
C ALA A 50 -20.66 6.86 -8.88
N ARG A 51 -19.75 7.66 -9.47
CA ARG A 51 -18.63 7.17 -10.30
C ARG A 51 -17.49 6.55 -9.50
N THR A 52 -17.42 6.79 -8.17
CA THR A 52 -16.32 6.32 -7.32
C THR A 52 -16.14 4.80 -7.37
N GLY A 53 -17.20 4.04 -7.66
CA GLY A 53 -17.15 2.59 -7.82
C GLY A 53 -17.02 2.08 -9.26
N ARG A 54 -16.82 2.93 -10.27
CA ARG A 54 -16.87 2.50 -11.69
C ARG A 54 -15.55 2.61 -12.45
N ALA A 55 -14.54 3.27 -11.90
CA ALA A 55 -13.24 3.37 -12.56
C ALA A 55 -12.53 2.02 -12.60
N LEU A 56 -11.67 1.84 -13.60
CA LEU A 56 -10.86 0.63 -13.75
C LEU A 56 -9.93 0.42 -12.56
N VAL A 57 -9.25 1.48 -12.12
CA VAL A 57 -8.30 1.45 -11.00
C VAL A 57 -8.74 2.42 -9.91
N ALA A 58 -8.78 1.95 -8.68
CA ALA A 58 -8.84 2.82 -7.50
C ALA A 58 -7.43 3.01 -6.93
N VAL A 59 -7.01 4.25 -6.80
CA VAL A 59 -5.76 4.63 -6.14
C VAL A 59 -6.09 5.21 -4.78
N VAL A 60 -5.54 4.62 -3.71
CA VAL A 60 -5.74 5.09 -2.34
C VAL A 60 -4.50 5.85 -1.89
N ILE A 61 -4.68 7.12 -1.53
CA ILE A 61 -3.62 7.98 -0.96
C ILE A 61 -3.96 8.28 0.49
N PRO A 62 -3.34 7.61 1.48
CA PRO A 62 -3.46 8.01 2.88
C PRO A 62 -2.61 9.26 3.13
N THR A 63 -3.12 10.20 3.93
CA THR A 63 -2.37 11.40 4.30
C THR A 63 -2.64 11.82 5.74
N TYR A 64 -1.67 12.47 6.37
CA TYR A 64 -1.81 13.10 7.67
C TYR A 64 -0.81 14.25 7.82
N ARG A 65 -1.31 15.50 7.90
CA ARG A 65 -0.52 16.73 8.12
C ARG A 65 0.63 16.93 7.11
N ARG A 66 0.43 16.51 5.84
CA ARG A 66 1.41 16.68 4.75
C ARG A 66 0.77 17.30 3.51
N PRO A 67 0.30 18.55 3.58
CA PRO A 67 -0.45 19.18 2.49
C PRO A 67 0.31 19.22 1.16
N GLU A 68 1.60 19.55 1.18
CA GLU A 68 2.43 19.60 -0.03
C GLU A 68 2.74 18.20 -0.57
N GLY A 69 2.92 17.21 0.32
CA GLY A 69 3.21 15.83 -0.05
C GLY A 69 2.04 15.21 -0.80
N VAL A 70 0.82 15.32 -0.24
CA VAL A 70 -0.38 14.75 -0.84
C VAL A 70 -0.69 15.39 -2.20
N VAL A 71 -0.42 16.68 -2.40
CA VAL A 71 -0.59 17.33 -3.71
C VAL A 71 0.37 16.72 -4.73
N ARG A 72 1.68 16.61 -4.40
CA ARG A 72 2.65 15.99 -5.32
C ARG A 72 2.30 14.53 -5.66
N ALA A 73 1.90 13.75 -4.67
CA ALA A 73 1.46 12.37 -4.90
C ALA A 73 0.24 12.33 -5.83
N LEU A 74 -0.77 13.15 -5.54
CA LEU A 74 -1.99 13.27 -6.35
C LEU A 74 -1.68 13.68 -7.79
N ASP A 75 -0.88 14.71 -8.00
CA ASP A 75 -0.49 15.18 -9.33
C ASP A 75 0.18 14.06 -10.15
N SER A 76 1.01 13.23 -9.50
CA SER A 76 1.66 12.10 -10.15
C SER A 76 0.67 10.99 -10.57
N VAL A 77 -0.43 10.84 -9.84
CA VAL A 77 -1.52 9.93 -10.23
C VAL A 77 -2.37 10.52 -11.35
N LEU A 78 -2.66 11.81 -11.29
CA LEU A 78 -3.43 12.49 -12.33
C LEU A 78 -2.70 12.57 -13.69
N ALA A 79 -1.36 12.49 -13.66
CA ALA A 79 -0.48 12.44 -14.84
C ALA A 79 -0.30 11.03 -15.41
N GLN A 80 -0.98 9.99 -14.90
CA GLN A 80 -0.87 8.64 -15.44
C GLN A 80 -1.46 8.53 -16.86
N THR A 81 -0.81 7.70 -17.70
CA THR A 81 -1.31 7.38 -19.06
C THR A 81 -2.64 6.61 -19.04
N VAL A 82 -2.95 5.95 -17.94
CA VAL A 82 -4.24 5.31 -17.69
C VAL A 82 -5.20 6.35 -17.10
N GLU A 83 -6.19 6.77 -17.90
CA GLU A 83 -7.14 7.82 -17.51
C GLU A 83 -8.32 7.32 -16.66
N ASP A 84 -8.70 6.03 -16.82
CA ASP A 84 -9.84 5.42 -16.12
C ASP A 84 -9.46 5.05 -14.68
N VAL A 85 -9.23 6.10 -13.89
CA VAL A 85 -8.84 6.02 -12.47
C VAL A 85 -9.81 6.80 -11.59
N VAL A 86 -9.99 6.35 -10.36
CA VAL A 86 -10.50 7.14 -9.25
C VAL A 86 -9.42 7.21 -8.18
N VAL A 87 -9.12 8.43 -7.76
CA VAL A 87 -8.16 8.66 -6.67
C VAL A 87 -8.95 9.00 -5.42
N ILE A 88 -8.78 8.21 -4.38
CA ILE A 88 -9.36 8.50 -3.08
C ILE A 88 -8.28 8.93 -2.10
N VAL A 89 -8.26 10.22 -1.78
CA VAL A 89 -7.40 10.79 -0.76
C VAL A 89 -8.12 10.66 0.57
N VAL A 90 -7.49 9.97 1.52
CA VAL A 90 -8.04 9.77 2.86
C VAL A 90 -7.14 10.45 3.88
N ASP A 91 -7.61 11.58 4.41
CA ASP A 91 -6.94 12.27 5.52
C ASP A 91 -7.27 11.60 6.86
N ASP A 92 -6.25 11.35 7.66
CA ASP A 92 -6.39 10.73 8.98
C ASP A 92 -6.80 11.73 10.08
N GLY A 93 -7.80 12.56 9.79
CA GLY A 93 -8.42 13.46 10.77
C GLY A 93 -7.60 14.70 11.13
N ALA A 94 -6.76 15.19 10.21
CA ALA A 94 -6.03 16.46 10.37
C ALA A 94 -6.72 17.66 9.69
N GLY A 95 -7.64 17.38 8.78
CA GLY A 95 -8.24 18.34 7.84
C GLY A 95 -7.57 18.24 6.47
N LEU A 96 -8.41 18.26 5.42
CA LEU A 96 -7.92 18.15 4.05
C LEU A 96 -7.15 19.42 3.65
N ALA A 97 -6.08 19.20 2.90
CA ALA A 97 -5.42 20.27 2.17
C ALA A 97 -6.30 20.74 0.99
N ASP A 98 -5.99 21.92 0.44
CA ASP A 98 -6.55 22.35 -0.84
C ASP A 98 -5.98 21.46 -1.94
N LEU A 99 -6.83 20.58 -2.49
CA LEU A 99 -6.44 19.64 -3.53
C LEU A 99 -6.87 20.14 -4.91
N PRO A 100 -6.17 19.75 -5.99
CA PRO A 100 -6.59 20.03 -7.35
C PRO A 100 -8.03 19.60 -7.62
N ALA A 101 -8.81 20.47 -8.25
CA ALA A 101 -10.17 20.16 -8.67
C ALA A 101 -10.13 19.28 -9.92
N ASP A 102 -10.19 17.98 -9.75
CA ASP A 102 -10.27 17.00 -10.84
C ASP A 102 -11.44 16.05 -10.57
N PRO A 103 -12.28 15.76 -11.56
CA PRO A 103 -13.42 14.88 -11.38
C PRO A 103 -13.03 13.43 -10.99
N ARG A 104 -11.81 13.00 -11.19
CA ARG A 104 -11.29 11.68 -10.75
C ARG A 104 -10.94 11.65 -9.27
N VAL A 105 -10.86 12.80 -8.61
CA VAL A 105 -10.44 12.93 -7.21
C VAL A 105 -11.63 12.92 -6.28
N VAL A 106 -11.54 12.10 -5.26
CA VAL A 106 -12.44 12.06 -4.12
C VAL A 106 -11.61 12.24 -2.86
N ALA A 107 -11.84 13.31 -2.13
CA ALA A 107 -11.13 13.60 -0.89
C ALA A 107 -12.07 13.46 0.31
N VAL A 108 -11.64 12.71 1.31
CA VAL A 108 -12.38 12.49 2.55
C VAL A 108 -11.48 12.64 3.76
N SER A 109 -12.04 13.15 4.85
CA SER A 109 -11.34 13.24 6.12
C SER A 109 -12.04 12.37 7.17
N LEU A 110 -11.26 11.60 7.91
CA LEU A 110 -11.76 10.86 9.06
C LEU A 110 -12.20 11.83 10.16
N SER A 111 -13.18 11.46 10.97
CA SER A 111 -13.68 12.28 12.09
C SER A 111 -12.62 12.54 13.16
N ARG A 112 -11.59 11.72 13.22
CA ARG A 112 -10.45 11.85 14.13
C ARG A 112 -9.25 11.03 13.63
N ASN A 113 -8.07 11.36 14.13
CA ASN A 113 -6.84 10.61 13.86
C ASN A 113 -6.95 9.17 14.36
N SER A 114 -6.71 8.21 13.47
CA SER A 114 -6.60 6.79 13.81
C SER A 114 -5.20 6.44 14.30
N GLY A 115 -4.19 7.13 13.78
CA GLY A 115 -2.76 6.85 13.99
C GLY A 115 -2.33 5.49 13.43
N ILE A 116 -3.07 4.96 12.43
CA ILE A 116 -2.81 3.65 11.84
C ILE A 116 -3.03 3.75 10.33
N ALA A 117 -1.96 3.82 9.54
CA ALA A 117 -2.04 3.93 8.07
C ALA A 117 -2.89 2.81 7.44
N GLY A 118 -2.84 1.61 8.00
CA GLY A 118 -3.66 0.48 7.56
C GLY A 118 -5.18 0.72 7.70
N VAL A 119 -5.62 1.47 8.70
CA VAL A 119 -7.05 1.86 8.86
C VAL A 119 -7.43 2.85 7.77
N VAL A 120 -6.59 3.86 7.53
CA VAL A 120 -6.80 4.87 6.50
C VAL A 120 -6.91 4.23 5.11
N ARG A 121 -5.96 3.34 4.77
CA ARG A 121 -5.99 2.57 3.51
C ARG A 121 -7.23 1.67 3.40
N ASN A 122 -7.64 1.02 4.49
CA ASN A 122 -8.86 0.19 4.50
C ASN A 122 -10.12 1.02 4.25
N VAL A 123 -10.23 2.22 4.83
CA VAL A 123 -11.36 3.13 4.56
C VAL A 123 -11.39 3.46 3.07
N GLY A 124 -10.29 3.90 2.47
CA GLY A 124 -10.22 4.18 1.04
C GLY A 124 -10.61 2.98 0.17
N LEU A 125 -10.10 1.79 0.49
CA LEU A 125 -10.47 0.55 -0.20
C LEU A 125 -11.98 0.26 -0.15
N ARG A 126 -12.59 0.46 1.01
CA ARG A 126 -14.02 0.15 1.23
C ARG A 126 -14.96 1.19 0.63
N LEU A 127 -14.45 2.36 0.33
CA LEU A 127 -15.17 3.45 -0.34
C LEU A 127 -15.13 3.36 -1.87
N THR A 128 -14.41 2.39 -2.45
CA THR A 128 -14.27 2.18 -3.89
C THR A 128 -14.65 0.75 -4.27
N ASP A 129 -14.98 0.53 -5.56
CA ASP A 129 -15.36 -0.80 -6.10
C ASP A 129 -14.72 -1.07 -7.49
N SER A 130 -13.58 -0.47 -7.78
CA SER A 130 -12.83 -0.65 -9.03
C SER A 130 -12.28 -2.07 -9.18
N GLU A 131 -12.04 -2.52 -10.42
CA GLU A 131 -11.50 -3.86 -10.70
C GLU A 131 -10.08 -4.04 -10.14
N TYR A 132 -9.27 -2.98 -10.21
CA TYR A 132 -7.91 -2.96 -9.68
C TYR A 132 -7.79 -1.95 -8.55
N VAL A 133 -6.83 -2.19 -7.69
CA VAL A 133 -6.47 -1.28 -6.57
C VAL A 133 -4.98 -1.05 -6.54
N ALA A 134 -4.59 0.18 -6.22
CA ALA A 134 -3.22 0.60 -6.04
C ALA A 134 -3.13 1.55 -4.83
N PHE A 135 -1.93 1.76 -4.33
CA PHE A 135 -1.67 2.59 -3.15
C PHE A 135 -0.49 3.50 -3.44
N LEU A 136 -0.58 4.73 -2.97
CA LEU A 136 0.52 5.68 -3.05
C LEU A 136 0.55 6.49 -1.74
N ASP A 137 1.67 6.44 -1.03
CA ASP A 137 1.86 7.26 0.16
C ASP A 137 2.16 8.72 -0.21
N ASP A 138 1.78 9.64 0.64
CA ASP A 138 1.84 11.08 0.41
C ASP A 138 3.25 11.68 0.37
N ASP A 139 4.29 10.85 0.49
CA ASP A 139 5.70 11.24 0.36
C ASP A 139 6.39 10.65 -0.89
N ASN A 140 5.67 9.92 -1.72
CA ASN A 140 6.20 9.29 -2.92
C ASN A 140 5.46 9.79 -4.18
N THR A 141 6.01 9.48 -5.36
CA THR A 141 5.38 9.82 -6.64
C THR A 141 5.52 8.68 -7.65
N TRP A 142 4.58 8.62 -8.58
CA TRP A 142 4.65 7.68 -9.70
C TRP A 142 5.14 8.35 -10.98
N ARG A 143 5.83 7.58 -11.81
CA ARG A 143 6.09 7.96 -13.20
C ARG A 143 4.82 7.77 -14.02
N PRO A 144 4.65 8.51 -15.14
CA PRO A 144 3.40 8.50 -15.91
C PRO A 144 2.93 7.13 -16.40
N ASP A 145 3.84 6.18 -16.55
CA ASP A 145 3.62 4.83 -17.07
C ASP A 145 3.42 3.74 -15.99
N HIS A 146 3.30 4.11 -14.71
CA HIS A 146 3.22 3.14 -13.61
C HIS A 146 2.01 2.21 -13.73
N LEU A 147 0.82 2.77 -13.83
CA LEU A 147 -0.41 1.97 -13.94
C LEU A 147 -0.47 1.19 -15.25
N GLU A 148 -0.05 1.79 -16.37
CA GLU A 148 0.00 1.10 -17.67
C GLU A 148 0.94 -0.11 -17.62
N THR A 149 2.14 0.07 -17.06
CA THR A 149 3.14 -1.00 -16.91
C THR A 149 2.61 -2.15 -16.07
N ALA A 150 1.96 -1.85 -14.95
CA ALA A 150 1.37 -2.86 -14.08
C ALA A 150 0.17 -3.57 -14.74
N LEU A 151 -0.75 -2.82 -15.36
CA LEU A 151 -1.93 -3.39 -16.01
C LEU A 151 -1.59 -4.22 -17.23
N ARG A 152 -0.57 -3.84 -18.02
CA ARG A 152 -0.06 -4.64 -19.12
C ARG A 152 0.32 -6.03 -18.64
N ARG A 153 1.05 -6.17 -17.54
CA ARG A 153 1.42 -7.47 -16.99
C ARG A 153 0.22 -8.22 -16.38
N LEU A 154 -0.70 -7.52 -15.71
CA LEU A 154 -1.90 -8.12 -15.09
C LEU A 154 -2.88 -8.69 -16.12
N ARG A 155 -2.89 -8.14 -17.32
CA ARG A 155 -3.81 -8.47 -18.40
C ARG A 155 -3.17 -9.25 -19.55
N ASP A 156 -1.87 -9.53 -19.45
CA ASP A 156 -1.11 -10.22 -20.50
C ASP A 156 -1.63 -11.66 -20.66
N PRO A 157 -2.24 -12.01 -21.81
CA PRO A 157 -2.76 -13.35 -22.03
C PRO A 157 -1.66 -14.37 -22.35
N ASP A 158 -0.47 -13.91 -22.77
CA ASP A 158 0.66 -14.74 -23.18
C ASP A 158 1.54 -15.14 -21.98
N GLN A 159 1.23 -14.60 -20.81
CA GLN A 159 1.97 -14.87 -19.57
C GLN A 159 1.08 -15.60 -18.55
N PRO A 160 1.67 -16.36 -17.62
CA PRO A 160 0.91 -16.94 -16.52
C PRO A 160 0.09 -15.89 -15.80
N ARG A 161 -1.21 -16.20 -15.58
CA ARG A 161 -2.11 -15.31 -14.86
C ARG A 161 -1.56 -14.96 -13.49
N VAL A 162 -1.58 -13.67 -13.16
CA VAL A 162 -1.24 -13.15 -11.83
C VAL A 162 -2.37 -12.27 -11.30
N ASP A 163 -2.44 -12.17 -9.98
CA ASP A 163 -3.47 -11.40 -9.29
C ASP A 163 -2.95 -10.03 -8.84
N ALA A 164 -1.65 -9.90 -8.71
CA ALA A 164 -0.98 -8.65 -8.40
C ALA A 164 0.37 -8.53 -9.10
N VAL A 165 0.78 -7.28 -9.26
CA VAL A 165 2.07 -6.89 -9.83
C VAL A 165 2.69 -5.84 -8.92
N TYR A 166 4.00 -5.82 -8.82
CA TYR A 166 4.75 -4.67 -8.34
C TYR A 166 5.90 -4.35 -9.29
N THR A 167 6.17 -3.06 -9.42
CA THR A 167 7.25 -2.54 -10.26
C THR A 167 8.50 -2.29 -9.43
N ALA A 168 9.61 -1.93 -10.07
CA ALA A 168 10.79 -1.49 -9.35
C ALA A 168 10.60 -0.07 -8.80
N LEU A 169 11.31 0.21 -7.70
CA LEU A 169 11.38 1.52 -7.05
C LEU A 169 12.70 2.20 -7.38
N ARG A 170 12.64 3.44 -7.78
CA ARG A 170 13.79 4.33 -7.81
C ARG A 170 13.87 5.06 -6.47
N ARG A 171 14.88 4.78 -5.65
CA ARG A 171 15.07 5.49 -4.39
C ARG A 171 15.77 6.81 -4.63
N VAL A 172 15.14 7.90 -4.21
CA VAL A 172 15.56 9.27 -4.47
C VAL A 172 15.91 9.97 -3.17
N LEU A 173 17.05 10.64 -3.15
CA LEU A 173 17.49 11.45 -2.03
C LEU A 173 16.67 12.75 -1.93
N PRO A 174 16.64 13.45 -0.78
CA PRO A 174 15.94 14.72 -0.63
C PRO A 174 16.39 15.83 -1.61
N ASP A 175 17.61 15.72 -2.14
CA ASP A 175 18.16 16.64 -3.16
C ASP A 175 17.78 16.25 -4.61
N GLY A 176 16.92 15.24 -4.78
CA GLY A 176 16.45 14.76 -6.08
C GLY A 176 17.37 13.77 -6.80
N ARG A 177 18.57 13.49 -6.27
CA ARG A 177 19.48 12.51 -6.89
C ARG A 177 18.99 11.08 -6.65
N GLU A 178 19.11 10.26 -7.68
CA GLU A 178 18.90 8.82 -7.53
C GLU A 178 19.99 8.22 -6.63
N ARG A 179 19.56 7.44 -5.65
CA ARG A 179 20.45 6.63 -4.82
C ARG A 179 20.71 5.27 -5.48
N ASP A 180 19.64 4.55 -5.77
CA ASP A 180 19.66 3.23 -6.38
C ASP A 180 18.25 2.81 -6.84
N ILE A 181 18.17 1.65 -7.47
CA ILE A 181 16.91 1.02 -7.89
C ILE A 181 16.71 -0.27 -7.09
N LEU A 182 15.59 -0.32 -6.36
CA LEU A 182 15.13 -1.52 -5.70
C LEU A 182 14.28 -2.35 -6.66
N SER A 183 14.83 -3.46 -7.15
CA SER A 183 14.21 -4.34 -8.13
C SER A 183 14.54 -5.79 -7.80
N VAL A 184 13.66 -6.44 -7.05
CA VAL A 184 13.88 -7.80 -6.55
C VAL A 184 12.74 -8.70 -7.01
N PRO A 185 13.00 -9.81 -7.70
CA PRO A 185 11.96 -10.78 -8.09
C PRO A 185 11.20 -11.31 -6.88
N PHE A 186 9.89 -11.57 -7.06
CA PHE A 186 9.07 -12.08 -5.97
C PHE A 186 9.47 -13.50 -5.57
N ASP A 187 9.83 -13.65 -4.32
CA ASP A 187 10.04 -14.92 -3.67
C ASP A 187 9.29 -14.96 -2.33
N ARG A 188 8.36 -15.90 -2.20
CA ARG A 188 7.54 -16.01 -0.98
C ARG A 188 8.34 -16.49 0.24
N ARG A 189 9.41 -17.26 0.04
CA ARG A 189 10.28 -17.68 1.14
C ARG A 189 11.06 -16.48 1.67
N ARG A 190 11.58 -15.66 0.76
CA ARG A 190 12.23 -14.40 1.11
C ARG A 190 11.24 -13.47 1.82
N ALA A 191 10.02 -13.29 1.29
CA ALA A 191 8.96 -12.49 1.90
C ALA A 191 8.53 -12.98 3.29
N ALA A 192 8.78 -14.24 3.61
CA ALA A 192 8.55 -14.79 4.94
C ALA A 192 9.60 -14.35 5.98
N GLY A 193 10.72 -13.79 5.56
CA GLY A 193 11.82 -13.37 6.42
C GLY A 193 12.08 -11.85 6.41
N GLN A 194 11.83 -11.20 5.29
CA GLN A 194 12.09 -9.76 5.11
C GLN A 194 11.13 -9.11 4.11
N ALA A 195 10.87 -7.81 4.28
CA ALA A 195 10.24 -7.02 3.25
C ALA A 195 11.27 -6.71 2.15
N PHE A 196 10.87 -6.78 0.88
CA PHE A 196 11.70 -6.42 -0.27
C PHE A 196 10.91 -5.75 -1.40
N LEU A 197 9.64 -5.53 -1.18
CA LEU A 197 8.77 -4.76 -2.06
C LEU A 197 7.94 -3.79 -1.21
N ASP A 198 7.57 -2.69 -1.81
CA ASP A 198 6.86 -1.60 -1.16
C ASP A 198 5.43 -1.49 -1.72
N ILE A 199 4.51 -1.04 -0.87
CA ILE A 199 3.09 -0.89 -1.22
C ILE A 199 2.88 0.14 -2.33
N ASN A 200 3.75 1.14 -2.44
CA ASN A 200 3.67 2.18 -3.46
C ASN A 200 3.85 1.65 -4.89
N ALA A 201 4.50 0.50 -5.05
CA ALA A 201 4.69 -0.16 -6.33
C ALA A 201 3.64 -1.25 -6.64
N PHE A 202 2.74 -1.53 -5.70
CA PHE A 202 1.84 -2.67 -5.74
C PHE A 202 0.49 -2.33 -6.37
N VAL A 203 0.16 -3.01 -7.47
CA VAL A 203 -1.14 -2.95 -8.16
C VAL A 203 -1.75 -4.34 -8.19
N ALA A 204 -2.99 -4.49 -7.78
CA ALA A 204 -3.63 -5.80 -7.66
C ALA A 204 -5.08 -5.82 -8.15
N ARG A 205 -5.54 -6.99 -8.61
CA ARG A 205 -6.97 -7.23 -8.74
C ARG A 205 -7.63 -7.13 -7.38
N ARG A 206 -8.77 -6.44 -7.33
CA ARG A 206 -9.52 -6.31 -6.09
C ARG A 206 -9.85 -7.68 -5.50
N SER A 207 -9.58 -7.83 -4.22
CA SER A 207 -9.84 -9.07 -3.49
C SER A 207 -10.09 -8.76 -2.01
N PRO A 208 -10.97 -9.49 -1.31
CA PRO A 208 -11.14 -9.37 0.14
C PRO A 208 -9.86 -9.67 0.95
N ALA A 209 -8.86 -10.29 0.30
CA ALA A 209 -7.54 -10.53 0.90
C ALA A 209 -6.71 -9.24 1.04
N ILE A 210 -7.00 -8.20 0.24
CA ILE A 210 -6.36 -6.89 0.36
C ILE A 210 -7.03 -6.15 1.52
N ARG A 211 -6.47 -6.32 2.69
CA ARG A 211 -6.93 -5.68 3.93
C ARG A 211 -5.75 -5.49 4.87
N PHE A 212 -5.50 -4.28 5.27
CA PHE A 212 -4.44 -3.95 6.21
C PHE A 212 -4.82 -4.27 7.65
N SER A 213 -3.80 -4.53 8.46
CA SER A 213 -3.95 -4.78 9.89
C SER A 213 -4.42 -3.52 10.61
N ARG A 214 -5.29 -3.70 11.59
CA ARG A 214 -5.80 -2.65 12.48
C ARG A 214 -5.12 -2.61 13.84
N ILE A 215 -4.16 -3.51 14.03
CA ILE A 215 -3.40 -3.60 15.27
C ILE A 215 -2.52 -2.35 15.41
N ARG A 216 -2.63 -1.66 16.56
CA ARG A 216 -1.73 -0.56 16.87
C ARG A 216 -0.36 -1.12 17.23
N ARG A 217 0.66 -0.67 16.51
CA ARG A 217 2.05 -1.13 16.66
C ARG A 217 2.96 0.05 16.97
N GLY A 218 3.98 -0.17 17.84
CA GLY A 218 5.13 0.72 17.88
C GLY A 218 5.99 0.57 16.62
N ARG A 219 6.86 1.53 16.36
CA ARG A 219 7.73 1.54 15.16
C ARG A 219 8.66 0.31 15.10
N GLU A 220 9.00 -0.27 16.25
CA GLU A 220 9.85 -1.45 16.37
C GLU A 220 9.12 -2.78 16.13
N VAL A 221 7.79 -2.76 16.02
CA VAL A 221 6.97 -3.98 15.88
C VAL A 221 6.84 -4.36 14.43
N VAL A 222 7.55 -5.38 14.04
CA VAL A 222 7.52 -5.98 12.70
C VAL A 222 6.71 -7.29 12.70
N PRO A 223 6.12 -7.69 11.58
CA PRO A 223 6.08 -6.97 10.30
C PRO A 223 5.23 -5.69 10.39
N VAL A 224 5.55 -4.71 9.56
CA VAL A 224 4.69 -3.55 9.31
C VAL A 224 3.43 -3.98 8.55
N GLU A 225 2.40 -3.15 8.50
CA GLU A 225 1.06 -3.54 8.04
C GLU A 225 0.99 -3.89 6.55
N ASP A 226 1.78 -3.23 5.70
CA ASP A 226 1.87 -3.48 4.26
C ASP A 226 2.57 -4.81 3.98
N TRP A 227 3.72 -5.07 4.59
CA TRP A 227 4.41 -6.35 4.46
C TRP A 227 3.54 -7.51 4.97
N GLU A 228 2.84 -7.35 6.10
CA GLU A 228 1.88 -8.34 6.60
C GLU A 228 0.77 -8.60 5.57
N MET A 229 0.21 -7.54 4.99
CA MET A 229 -0.85 -7.64 3.98
C MET A 229 -0.36 -8.37 2.74
N ILE A 230 0.76 -7.95 2.16
CA ILE A 230 1.32 -8.54 0.94
C ILE A 230 1.70 -10.01 1.14
N PHE A 231 2.37 -10.34 2.26
CA PHE A 231 2.71 -11.72 2.56
C PHE A 231 1.46 -12.59 2.74
N ARG A 232 0.43 -12.10 3.44
CA ARG A 232 -0.84 -12.80 3.60
C ARG A 232 -1.53 -13.00 2.26
N TYR A 233 -1.56 -11.97 1.41
CA TYR A 233 -2.12 -12.02 0.06
C TYR A 233 -1.43 -13.09 -0.79
N SER A 234 -0.10 -13.15 -0.78
CA SER A 234 0.69 -14.10 -1.57
C SER A 234 0.47 -15.58 -1.24
N ARG A 235 -0.26 -15.88 -0.16
CA ARG A 235 -0.60 -17.29 0.19
C ARG A 235 -1.59 -17.92 -0.78
N ARG A 236 -2.42 -17.13 -1.42
CA ARG A 236 -3.52 -17.57 -2.29
C ARG A 236 -3.58 -16.86 -3.63
N HIS A 237 -2.74 -15.87 -3.84
CA HIS A 237 -2.70 -15.02 -5.02
C HIS A 237 -1.29 -14.99 -5.59
N ALA A 238 -1.20 -15.07 -6.91
CA ALA A 238 0.08 -14.96 -7.61
C ALA A 238 0.50 -13.49 -7.72
N ILE A 239 1.76 -13.20 -7.39
CA ILE A 239 2.36 -11.87 -7.49
C ILE A 239 3.50 -11.94 -8.49
N ALA A 240 3.55 -11.02 -9.45
CA ALA A 240 4.66 -10.87 -10.39
C ALA A 240 5.45 -9.59 -10.12
N HIS A 241 6.73 -9.64 -10.40
CA HIS A 241 7.63 -8.51 -10.43
C HIS A 241 7.81 -8.03 -11.87
N VAL A 242 7.71 -6.71 -12.09
CA VAL A 242 8.07 -6.05 -13.34
C VAL A 242 9.29 -5.17 -13.06
N PRO A 243 10.47 -5.48 -13.63
CA PRO A 243 11.74 -4.79 -13.30
C PRO A 243 11.88 -3.43 -14.01
N VAL A 244 10.79 -2.66 -14.05
CA VAL A 244 10.75 -1.30 -14.62
C VAL A 244 10.55 -0.32 -13.46
N PRO A 245 11.46 0.64 -13.25
CA PRO A 245 11.36 1.62 -12.19
C PRO A 245 10.31 2.68 -12.53
N THR A 246 9.13 2.57 -11.94
CA THR A 246 8.00 3.48 -12.18
C THR A 246 7.53 4.23 -10.95
N VAL A 247 8.21 4.04 -9.82
CA VAL A 247 7.94 4.72 -8.55
C VAL A 247 9.17 5.46 -8.09
N ASP A 248 9.04 6.73 -7.79
CA ASP A 248 10.07 7.54 -7.16
C ASP A 248 9.81 7.58 -5.65
N TYR A 249 10.63 6.82 -4.94
CA TYR A 249 10.55 6.68 -3.49
C TYR A 249 11.47 7.68 -2.80
N LEU A 250 10.91 8.68 -2.15
CA LEU A 250 11.69 9.68 -1.43
C LEU A 250 12.26 9.08 -0.15
N ILE A 251 13.59 9.00 -0.08
CA ILE A 251 14.29 8.53 1.12
C ILE A 251 14.10 9.52 2.24
N ASN A 252 13.45 9.06 3.29
CA ASN A 252 13.27 9.77 4.52
C ASN A 252 14.11 9.07 5.60
N PRO A 253 14.87 9.80 6.46
CA PRO A 253 15.69 9.20 7.51
C PRO A 253 14.94 8.24 8.45
N GLU A 254 13.64 8.43 8.58
CA GLU A 254 12.75 7.59 9.38
C GLU A 254 12.15 6.38 8.63
N SER A 255 12.41 6.26 7.31
CA SER A 255 11.88 5.17 6.50
C SER A 255 12.65 3.87 6.71
N TYR A 256 11.92 2.76 6.74
CA TYR A 256 12.50 1.41 6.74
C TYR A 256 13.49 1.21 5.60
N TRP A 257 13.16 1.68 4.39
CA TRP A 257 13.96 1.53 3.17
C TRP A 257 15.25 2.36 3.13
N THR A 258 15.44 3.27 4.07
CA THR A 258 16.67 4.07 4.16
C THR A 258 17.89 3.24 4.49
N VAL A 259 17.71 2.21 5.33
CA VAL A 259 18.80 1.34 5.81
C VAL A 259 18.82 -0.03 5.12
N TRP A 260 17.72 -0.39 4.46
CA TRP A 260 17.61 -1.68 3.79
C TRP A 260 18.48 -1.76 2.53
N ARG A 261 19.20 -2.88 2.36
CA ARG A 261 19.98 -3.21 1.16
C ARG A 261 19.62 -4.62 0.69
N PRO A 262 19.51 -4.85 -0.62
CA PRO A 262 19.41 -6.19 -1.15
C PRO A 262 20.78 -6.87 -0.96
N ASP A 263 20.85 -7.91 -0.17
CA ASP A 263 22.01 -8.82 -0.11
C ASP A 263 21.93 -9.84 -1.23
#